data_b4a71fbad4c22737ec59f89291b8afda
#
_entry.id   b4a71fbad4c22737ec59f89291b8afda
#
_cell.length_a   1.000
_cell.length_b   1.000
_cell.length_c   1.000
_cell.angle_alpha   90.00
_cell.angle_beta   90.00
_cell.angle_gamma   90.00
#
_symmetry.space_group_name_H-M   'P 1'
#
loop_
_entity.id
_entity.type
_entity.pdbx_description
1 polymer ?
#
loop_
_entity_poly.entity_id
_entity_poly.type
_entity_poly.pdbx_seq_one_letter_code
_entity_poly.pdbx_strand_id
1 'polypeptide(L)'
;MLKLMYIFLLSAFAGLSGLAAFAQLQTTEIADPELRKIIQVFPDVTSPTGAVIVYNPLMCRQIGMACEFLQMHEHGRIKLGYQPAKAGALAQNLEFLELEADKFAATNASPRVVLAGWQFFRTGYAGLSFKTYEQPLLRAKRICEFAQQVGNWIGPIPCE
;
A
#
# COMPACT_ATOMS: atom_id res chain seq x y z
N MET A 1 -49.15 -37.44 -42.24
CA MET A 1 -47.88 -37.52 -41.49
C MET A 1 -47.13 -36.19 -41.61
N LEU A 2 -47.32 -35.32 -40.64
CA LEU A 2 -46.74 -33.97 -40.67
C LEU A 2 -45.54 -33.97 -39.74
N LYS A 3 -44.31 -33.79 -40.27
CA LYS A 3 -43.09 -33.66 -39.47
C LYS A 3 -42.94 -32.20 -39.10
N LEU A 4 -43.12 -31.89 -37.79
CA LEU A 4 -42.78 -30.60 -37.21
C LEU A 4 -41.24 -30.53 -37.08
N MET A 5 -40.64 -29.55 -37.80
CA MET A 5 -39.26 -29.13 -37.63
C MET A 5 -39.21 -28.03 -36.55
N TYR A 6 -38.64 -28.34 -35.37
CA TYR A 6 -38.35 -27.37 -34.33
C TYR A 6 -37.04 -26.65 -34.69
N ILE A 7 -37.15 -25.37 -35.04
CA ILE A 7 -35.98 -24.49 -35.20
C ILE A 7 -35.63 -23.93 -33.82
N PHE A 8 -34.49 -24.38 -33.28
CA PHE A 8 -33.88 -23.79 -32.08
C PHE A 8 -33.17 -22.49 -32.49
N LEU A 9 -33.76 -21.34 -32.15
CA LEU A 9 -33.10 -20.04 -32.17
C LEU A 9 -32.20 -19.90 -30.93
N LEU A 10 -30.91 -20.14 -31.12
CA LEU A 10 -29.88 -19.81 -30.14
C LEU A 10 -29.67 -18.30 -30.16
N SER A 11 -30.28 -17.62 -29.19
CA SER A 11 -30.01 -16.21 -28.91
C SER A 11 -28.64 -16.09 -28.22
N ALA A 12 -27.61 -15.72 -28.96
CA ALA A 12 -26.30 -15.36 -28.41
C ALA A 12 -26.44 -14.01 -27.67
N PHE A 13 -26.61 -14.05 -26.37
CA PHE A 13 -26.39 -12.90 -25.51
C PHE A 13 -24.89 -12.62 -25.42
N ALA A 14 -24.40 -11.74 -26.28
CA ALA A 14 -23.10 -11.13 -26.13
C ALA A 14 -23.16 -10.18 -24.90
N GLY A 15 -22.78 -10.71 -23.74
CA GLY A 15 -22.58 -9.92 -22.54
C GLY A 15 -21.43 -8.96 -22.78
N LEU A 16 -21.73 -7.69 -23.06
CA LEU A 16 -20.80 -6.59 -22.93
C LEU A 16 -20.46 -6.42 -21.44
N SER A 17 -19.46 -7.18 -20.99
CA SER A 17 -18.78 -6.93 -19.72
C SER A 17 -18.03 -5.61 -19.90
N GLY A 18 -18.69 -4.51 -19.55
CA GLY A 18 -18.07 -3.22 -19.40
C GLY A 18 -16.99 -3.33 -18.32
N LEU A 19 -15.76 -3.57 -18.74
CA LEU A 19 -14.58 -3.32 -17.92
C LEU A 19 -14.56 -1.81 -17.68
N ALA A 20 -15.22 -1.37 -16.61
CA ALA A 20 -14.95 -0.08 -16.01
C ALA A 20 -13.49 -0.12 -15.58
N ALA A 21 -12.60 0.34 -16.45
CA ALA A 21 -11.24 0.66 -16.09
C ALA A 21 -11.36 1.76 -15.02
N PHE A 22 -11.34 1.36 -13.77
CA PHE A 22 -11.09 2.29 -12.68
C PHE A 22 -9.69 2.84 -12.96
N ALA A 23 -9.66 4.03 -13.54
CA ALA A 23 -8.44 4.82 -13.62
C ALA A 23 -7.97 4.99 -12.18
N GLN A 24 -7.05 4.13 -11.77
CA GLN A 24 -6.42 4.20 -10.46
C GLN A 24 -5.68 5.53 -10.46
N LEU A 25 -6.16 6.50 -9.68
CA LEU A 25 -5.50 7.79 -9.54
C LEU A 25 -4.05 7.52 -9.15
N GLN A 26 -3.15 7.72 -10.11
CA GLN A 26 -1.75 7.40 -9.95
C GLN A 26 -1.10 8.51 -9.13
N THR A 27 -0.67 8.20 -7.92
CA THR A 27 0.07 9.15 -7.09
C THR A 27 1.46 9.36 -7.69
N THR A 28 1.87 10.60 -7.84
CA THR A 28 3.20 10.95 -8.33
C THR A 28 4.26 10.64 -7.27
N GLU A 29 5.33 9.95 -7.68
CA GLU A 29 6.50 9.70 -6.86
C GLU A 29 7.70 10.50 -7.38
N ILE A 30 8.42 11.16 -6.46
CA ILE A 30 9.54 12.05 -6.77
C ILE A 30 10.77 11.59 -5.99
N ALA A 31 11.88 11.35 -6.69
CA ALA A 31 13.17 11.07 -6.08
C ALA A 31 13.86 12.39 -5.67
N ASP A 32 14.21 12.52 -4.39
CA ASP A 32 14.96 13.66 -3.86
C ASP A 32 16.09 13.14 -2.95
N PRO A 33 17.36 13.21 -3.42
CA PRO A 33 18.50 12.76 -2.62
C PRO A 33 18.80 13.65 -1.41
N GLU A 34 18.24 14.85 -1.35
CA GLU A 34 18.40 15.77 -0.23
C GLU A 34 17.33 15.57 0.87
N LEU A 35 16.32 14.75 0.61
CA LEU A 35 15.31 14.42 1.61
C LEU A 35 15.98 13.75 2.82
N ARG A 36 15.80 14.34 4.02
CA ARG A 36 16.37 13.81 5.29
C ARG A 36 15.66 12.59 5.85
N LYS A 37 14.60 12.13 5.21
CA LYS A 37 13.82 10.93 5.53
C LYS A 37 13.92 9.93 4.41
N ILE A 38 13.61 8.67 4.67
CA ILE A 38 13.53 7.65 3.61
C ILE A 38 12.44 8.05 2.62
N ILE A 39 11.27 8.42 3.16
CA ILE A 39 10.08 8.74 2.39
C ILE A 39 9.17 9.68 3.16
N GLN A 40 8.43 10.52 2.47
CA GLN A 40 7.45 11.44 3.04
C GLN A 40 6.39 11.84 2.01
N VAL A 41 5.14 11.98 2.46
CA VAL A 41 4.06 12.58 1.67
C VAL A 41 4.06 14.09 1.84
N PHE A 42 3.95 14.81 0.72
CA PHE A 42 3.77 16.27 0.69
C PHE A 42 2.44 16.60 0.02
N PRO A 43 1.74 17.66 0.46
CA PRO A 43 0.58 18.17 -0.24
C PRO A 43 1.02 18.73 -1.60
N ASP A 44 0.27 18.39 -2.65
CA ASP A 44 0.45 18.93 -3.99
C ASP A 44 -0.91 19.10 -4.66
N VAL A 45 -1.36 20.34 -4.79
CA VAL A 45 -2.65 20.67 -5.39
C VAL A 45 -2.71 20.39 -6.88
N THR A 46 -1.57 20.20 -7.54
CA THR A 46 -1.48 19.86 -8.96
C THR A 46 -1.57 18.35 -9.21
N SER A 47 -1.32 17.54 -8.17
CA SER A 47 -1.47 16.09 -8.24
C SER A 47 -2.95 15.69 -8.22
N PRO A 48 -3.36 14.71 -9.04
CA PRO A 48 -4.74 14.19 -9.03
C PRO A 48 -5.20 13.67 -7.66
N THR A 49 -4.26 13.25 -6.82
CA THR A 49 -4.52 12.76 -5.45
C THR A 49 -4.41 13.86 -4.39
N GLY A 50 -4.03 15.08 -4.77
CA GLY A 50 -3.77 16.18 -3.84
C GLY A 50 -2.46 16.02 -3.05
N ALA A 51 -1.63 15.03 -3.40
CA ALA A 51 -0.39 14.73 -2.71
C ALA A 51 0.64 14.08 -3.65
N VAL A 52 1.92 14.20 -3.27
CA VAL A 52 3.05 13.49 -3.89
C VAL A 52 3.83 12.74 -2.83
N ILE A 53 4.40 11.61 -3.21
CA ILE A 53 5.33 10.84 -2.40
C ILE A 53 6.75 11.25 -2.81
N VAL A 54 7.52 11.76 -1.86
CA VAL A 54 8.93 12.08 -2.08
C VAL A 54 9.78 11.06 -1.32
N TYR A 55 10.77 10.47 -1.98
CA TYR A 55 11.65 9.49 -1.38
C TYR A 55 13.14 9.79 -1.63
N ASN A 56 13.99 9.43 -0.66
CA ASN A 56 15.43 9.53 -0.81
C ASN A 56 15.97 8.26 -1.49
N PRO A 57 16.45 8.34 -2.76
CA PRO A 57 16.89 7.17 -3.50
C PRO A 57 18.16 6.52 -2.93
N LEU A 58 18.98 7.27 -2.16
CA LEU A 58 20.17 6.74 -1.52
C LEU A 58 19.78 5.88 -0.32
N MET A 59 18.88 6.38 0.54
CA MET A 59 18.36 5.63 1.68
C MET A 59 17.56 4.42 1.22
N CYS A 60 16.76 4.55 0.16
CA CYS A 60 16.00 3.44 -0.42
C CYS A 60 16.91 2.30 -0.90
N ARG A 61 18.04 2.62 -1.55
CA ARG A 61 19.01 1.59 -1.93
C ARG A 61 19.61 0.85 -0.73
N GLN A 62 19.80 1.53 0.41
CA GLN A 62 20.35 0.91 1.62
C GLN A 62 19.39 -0.11 2.24
N ILE A 63 18.08 0.14 2.20
CA ILE A 63 17.06 -0.74 2.77
C ILE A 63 16.42 -1.70 1.75
N GLY A 64 16.77 -1.58 0.47
CA GLY A 64 16.30 -2.48 -0.58
C GLY A 64 14.78 -2.51 -0.72
N MET A 65 14.20 -3.71 -0.86
CA MET A 65 12.75 -3.89 -1.04
C MET A 65 11.89 -3.35 0.10
N ALA A 66 12.46 -3.08 1.27
CA ALA A 66 11.70 -2.41 2.34
C ALA A 66 11.29 -0.99 1.94
N CYS A 67 12.02 -0.34 1.01
CA CYS A 67 11.61 0.95 0.47
C CYS A 67 10.30 0.87 -0.30
N GLU A 68 10.10 -0.18 -1.11
CA GLU A 68 8.85 -0.42 -1.83
C GLU A 68 7.68 -0.65 -0.86
N PHE A 69 7.92 -1.34 0.27
CA PHE A 69 6.92 -1.47 1.31
C PHE A 69 6.52 -0.12 1.90
N LEU A 70 7.51 0.74 2.19
CA LEU A 70 7.24 2.09 2.71
C LEU A 70 6.53 2.96 1.68
N GLN A 71 6.86 2.87 0.39
CA GLN A 71 6.14 3.55 -0.69
C GLN A 71 4.67 3.11 -0.73
N MET A 72 4.42 1.79 -0.67
CA MET A 72 3.06 1.24 -0.64
C MET A 72 2.29 1.69 0.60
N HIS A 73 2.95 1.81 1.77
CA HIS A 73 2.37 2.39 2.98
C HIS A 73 1.92 3.85 2.75
N GLU A 74 2.76 4.68 2.13
CA GLU A 74 2.39 6.08 1.84
C GLU A 74 1.25 6.17 0.81
N HIS A 75 1.19 5.28 -0.18
CA HIS A 75 0.02 5.13 -1.05
C HIS A 75 -1.25 4.81 -0.26
N GLY A 76 -1.14 3.92 0.73
CA GLY A 76 -2.23 3.62 1.66
C GLY A 76 -2.71 4.85 2.40
N ARG A 77 -1.81 5.64 2.94
CA ARG A 77 -2.13 6.90 3.63
C ARG A 77 -2.89 7.88 2.73
N ILE A 78 -2.41 8.08 1.50
CA ILE A 78 -3.07 8.97 0.52
C ILE A 78 -4.47 8.44 0.20
N LYS A 79 -4.62 7.14 -0.05
CA LYS A 79 -5.90 6.51 -0.34
C LYS A 79 -6.90 6.65 0.79
N LEU A 80 -6.44 6.65 2.04
CA LEU A 80 -7.24 6.87 3.24
C LEU A 80 -7.55 8.35 3.50
N GLY A 81 -7.14 9.24 2.60
CA GLY A 81 -7.40 10.68 2.70
C GLY A 81 -6.48 11.41 3.67
N TYR A 82 -5.36 10.79 4.08
CA TYR A 82 -4.34 11.46 4.87
C TYR A 82 -3.70 12.57 4.03
N GLN A 83 -3.92 13.81 4.45
CA GLN A 83 -3.26 14.97 3.88
C GLN A 83 -2.46 15.66 5.00
N PRO A 84 -1.14 15.86 4.82
CA PRO A 84 -0.29 16.48 5.84
C PRO A 84 -0.80 17.86 6.28
N ALA A 85 -1.42 18.62 5.38
CA ALA A 85 -2.00 19.93 5.68
C ALA A 85 -3.21 19.86 6.64
N LYS A 86 -3.85 18.71 6.78
CA LYS A 86 -5.00 18.49 7.68
C LYS A 86 -4.59 17.74 8.97
N ALA A 87 -3.30 17.46 9.16
CA ALA A 87 -2.82 16.64 10.28
C ALA A 87 -3.17 17.21 11.66
N GLY A 88 -3.31 18.54 11.81
CA GLY A 88 -3.72 19.16 13.07
C GLY A 88 -5.13 18.78 13.53
N ALA A 89 -6.05 18.51 12.59
CA ALA A 89 -7.42 18.09 12.90
C ALA A 89 -7.56 16.57 13.07
N LEU A 90 -6.59 15.79 12.58
CA LEU A 90 -6.61 14.32 12.55
C LEU A 90 -5.73 13.67 13.60
N ALA A 91 -5.11 14.47 14.49
CA ALA A 91 -4.16 13.96 15.50
C ALA A 91 -4.75 12.84 16.39
N GLN A 92 -6.07 12.80 16.57
CA GLN A 92 -6.74 11.78 17.37
C GLN A 92 -6.87 10.41 16.67
N ASN A 93 -6.59 10.32 15.34
CA ASN A 93 -6.72 9.09 14.56
C ASN A 93 -5.44 8.67 13.84
N LEU A 94 -4.29 9.27 14.17
CA LEU A 94 -3.03 8.97 13.45
C LEU A 94 -2.62 7.50 13.60
N GLU A 95 -2.78 6.92 14.79
CA GLU A 95 -2.47 5.51 15.01
C GLU A 95 -3.33 4.59 14.14
N PHE A 96 -4.61 4.87 14.05
CA PHE A 96 -5.52 4.12 13.17
C PHE A 96 -5.13 4.25 11.69
N LEU A 97 -4.77 5.45 11.24
CA LEU A 97 -4.34 5.68 9.85
C LEU A 97 -3.03 4.97 9.52
N GLU A 98 -2.06 4.96 10.44
CA GLU A 98 -0.81 4.20 10.28
C GLU A 98 -1.08 2.69 10.20
N LEU A 99 -1.97 2.17 11.05
CA LEU A 99 -2.39 0.78 11.04
C LEU A 99 -3.02 0.38 9.71
N GLU A 100 -3.98 1.16 9.21
CA GLU A 100 -4.66 0.88 7.96
C GLU A 100 -3.72 1.05 6.74
N ALA A 101 -2.74 1.97 6.81
CA ALA A 101 -1.71 2.10 5.78
C ALA A 101 -0.76 0.89 5.75
N ASP A 102 -0.36 0.36 6.91
CA ASP A 102 0.40 -0.88 7.00
C ASP A 102 -0.38 -2.08 6.47
N LYS A 103 -1.66 -2.17 6.80
CA LYS A 103 -2.55 -3.20 6.27
C LYS A 103 -2.69 -3.08 4.75
N PHE A 104 -2.84 -1.86 4.23
CA PHE A 104 -2.86 -1.62 2.79
C PHE A 104 -1.57 -2.12 2.13
N ALA A 105 -0.39 -1.78 2.67
CA ALA A 105 0.89 -2.24 2.15
C ALA A 105 1.02 -3.77 2.23
N ALA A 106 0.67 -4.38 3.36
CA ALA A 106 0.75 -5.82 3.56
C ALA A 106 -0.18 -6.62 2.63
N THR A 107 -1.29 -6.03 2.18
CA THR A 107 -2.26 -6.69 1.30
C THR A 107 -2.03 -6.43 -0.19
N ASN A 108 -1.39 -5.33 -0.56
CA ASN A 108 -1.25 -4.91 -1.96
C ASN A 108 0.17 -5.01 -2.52
N ALA A 109 1.20 -5.04 -1.67
CA ALA A 109 2.57 -5.27 -2.12
C ALA A 109 2.82 -6.76 -2.42
N SER A 110 3.90 -7.08 -3.18
CA SER A 110 4.28 -8.47 -3.39
C SER A 110 4.73 -9.15 -2.08
N PRO A 111 4.61 -10.49 -1.94
CA PRO A 111 5.02 -11.20 -0.71
C PRO A 111 6.47 -10.93 -0.29
N ARG A 112 7.38 -10.75 -1.25
CA ARG A 112 8.79 -10.42 -0.98
C ARG A 112 8.96 -9.03 -0.41
N VAL A 113 8.20 -8.06 -0.91
CA VAL A 113 8.19 -6.67 -0.41
C VAL A 113 7.61 -6.63 0.99
N VAL A 114 6.54 -7.37 1.26
CA VAL A 114 5.94 -7.48 2.60
C VAL A 114 6.92 -8.08 3.59
N LEU A 115 7.61 -9.17 3.21
CA LEU A 115 8.65 -9.79 4.05
C LEU A 115 9.80 -8.81 4.35
N ALA A 116 10.24 -8.03 3.36
CA ALA A 116 11.28 -7.03 3.54
C ALA A 116 10.83 -5.90 4.48
N GLY A 117 9.59 -5.43 4.37
CA GLY A 117 8.99 -4.45 5.29
C GLY A 117 8.93 -4.97 6.73
N TRP A 118 8.49 -6.22 6.91
CA TRP A 118 8.48 -6.88 8.21
C TRP A 118 9.89 -6.96 8.82
N GLN A 119 10.89 -7.41 8.06
CA GLN A 119 12.28 -7.50 8.50
C GLN A 119 12.83 -6.14 8.91
N PHE A 120 12.53 -5.11 8.14
CA PHE A 120 12.95 -3.74 8.39
C PHE A 120 12.46 -3.24 9.77
N PHE A 121 11.19 -3.44 10.10
CA PHE A 121 10.65 -3.05 11.39
C PHE A 121 11.14 -3.97 12.51
N ARG A 122 11.30 -5.27 12.27
CA ARG A 122 11.77 -6.24 13.26
C ARG A 122 13.22 -5.98 13.69
N THR A 123 14.10 -5.64 12.76
CA THR A 123 15.51 -5.41 13.06
C THR A 123 15.80 -4.05 13.68
N GLY A 124 14.78 -3.16 13.73
CA GLY A 124 14.93 -1.81 14.23
C GLY A 124 16.08 -1.13 13.53
N TYR A 125 15.91 -0.77 12.24
CA TYR A 125 16.99 -0.23 11.42
C TYR A 125 17.74 0.88 12.18
N ALA A 126 18.92 0.53 12.69
CA ALA A 126 19.69 1.35 13.62
C ALA A 126 20.06 2.69 12.95
N GLY A 127 19.57 3.79 13.48
CA GLY A 127 19.92 5.14 13.05
C GLY A 127 18.80 5.96 12.42
N LEU A 128 17.65 5.36 12.11
CA LEU A 128 16.50 6.13 11.64
C LEU A 128 15.58 6.43 12.83
N SER A 129 15.52 7.69 13.21
CA SER A 129 14.59 8.18 14.21
C SER A 129 13.17 8.10 13.65
N PHE A 130 12.54 6.93 13.77
CA PHE A 130 11.11 6.84 13.57
C PHE A 130 10.42 7.47 14.78
N LYS A 131 9.86 8.62 14.59
CA LYS A 131 8.78 9.09 15.48
C LYS A 131 7.53 8.28 15.09
N THR A 132 7.58 6.96 15.32
CA THR A 132 6.42 6.10 15.11
C THR A 132 5.59 6.13 16.39
N TYR A 133 4.29 6.23 16.24
CA TYR A 133 3.33 6.12 17.33
C TYR A 133 3.31 4.72 17.94
N GLU A 134 3.97 3.77 17.32
CA GLU A 134 4.01 2.38 17.72
C GLU A 134 5.43 1.81 17.72
N GLN A 135 5.68 0.90 18.65
CA GLN A 135 6.97 0.19 18.74
C GLN A 135 7.22 -0.63 17.47
N PRO A 136 8.44 -0.59 16.87
CA PRO A 136 8.74 -1.26 15.60
C PRO A 136 8.42 -2.76 15.60
N LEU A 137 8.66 -3.47 16.70
CA LEU A 137 8.34 -4.90 16.81
C LEU A 137 6.84 -5.19 16.73
N LEU A 138 6.02 -4.35 17.36
CA LEU A 138 4.57 -4.51 17.29
C LEU A 138 4.06 -4.23 15.89
N ARG A 139 4.64 -3.25 15.22
CA ARG A 139 4.36 -2.95 13.82
C ARG A 139 4.74 -4.12 12.89
N ALA A 140 5.93 -4.71 13.08
CA ALA A 140 6.35 -5.90 12.35
C ALA A 140 5.35 -7.06 12.53
N LYS A 141 4.95 -7.34 13.77
CA LYS A 141 3.97 -8.37 14.08
C LYS A 141 2.65 -8.16 13.31
N ARG A 142 2.11 -6.96 13.33
CA ARG A 142 0.86 -6.62 12.62
C ARG A 142 0.98 -6.78 11.10
N ILE A 143 2.10 -6.35 10.50
CA ILE A 143 2.35 -6.53 9.06
C ILE A 143 2.27 -8.02 8.70
N CYS A 144 2.93 -8.89 9.48
CA CYS A 144 2.86 -10.33 9.30
C CYS A 144 1.42 -10.86 9.42
N GLU A 145 0.70 -10.48 10.49
CA GLU A 145 -0.68 -10.91 10.74
C GLU A 145 -1.62 -10.51 9.60
N PHE A 146 -1.53 -9.27 9.10
CA PHE A 146 -2.32 -8.81 7.96
C PHE A 146 -2.02 -9.60 6.69
N ALA A 147 -0.73 -9.82 6.40
CA ALA A 147 -0.33 -10.57 5.22
C ALA A 147 -0.78 -12.04 5.30
N GLN A 148 -0.75 -12.67 6.49
CA GLN A 148 -1.28 -14.03 6.69
C GLN A 148 -2.79 -14.10 6.43
N GLN A 149 -3.57 -13.14 6.92
CA GLN A 149 -5.03 -13.10 6.74
C GLN A 149 -5.44 -13.12 5.26
N VAL A 150 -4.62 -12.58 4.38
CA VAL A 150 -4.90 -12.52 2.93
C VAL A 150 -4.07 -13.49 2.09
N GLY A 151 -3.30 -14.39 2.73
CA GLY A 151 -2.45 -15.36 2.04
C GLY A 151 -1.23 -14.75 1.33
N ASN A 152 -0.81 -13.54 1.73
CA ASN A 152 0.31 -12.79 1.15
C ASN A 152 1.60 -12.88 1.99
N TRP A 153 1.77 -13.95 2.78
CA TRP A 153 2.90 -14.13 3.68
C TRP A 153 3.79 -15.31 3.26
N ILE A 154 5.10 -15.09 3.20
CA ILE A 154 6.13 -16.11 2.88
C ILE A 154 7.23 -16.21 3.94
N GLY A 155 7.08 -15.48 5.05
CA GLY A 155 8.05 -15.46 6.15
C GLY A 155 7.78 -16.55 7.20
N PRO A 156 8.47 -16.45 8.36
CA PRO A 156 8.30 -17.39 9.46
C PRO A 156 6.91 -17.30 10.09
N ILE A 157 6.44 -18.42 10.62
CA ILE A 157 5.25 -18.55 11.44
C ILE A 157 5.70 -19.14 12.78
N PRO A 158 5.32 -18.55 13.93
CA PRO A 158 4.48 -17.38 14.14
C PRO A 158 5.14 -16.04 13.79
N CYS A 159 4.34 -14.98 13.79
CA CYS A 159 4.73 -13.58 13.52
C CYS A 159 5.49 -12.93 14.70
N GLU A 160 6.54 -13.61 15.22
CA GLU A 160 7.33 -13.15 16.37
C GLU A 160 8.62 -12.43 15.96
#